data_3bcc939bb7463a03f226edc1441d3c69
#
_entry.id   3bcc939bb7463a03f226edc1441d3c69
#
_cell.length_a   1.000
_cell.length_b   1.000
_cell.length_c   1.000
_cell.angle_alpha   90.00
_cell.angle_beta   90.00
_cell.angle_gamma   90.00
#
_symmetry.space_group_name_H-M   'P 1'
#
loop_
_entity.id
_entity.type
_entity.pdbx_description
1 polymer ?
#
loop_
_entity_poly.entity_id
_entity_poly.type
_entity_poly.pdbx_seq_one_letter_code
_entity_poly.pdbx_strand_id
1 'polypeptide(L)'
;METRIVDRVWRGGETPGKYSYRISEVKLPVGREMTDLPAKISKQLSLKASDIMTWQVARESIDARDKSNIFMVYTVDFTTGVQVSPRIAKKHKCNVHKQIEKSDPIPGSENLIGRPVIVGFGPCGIFAALELARNGYRPIVIERGKGMSERVKDVEAFKSEGVLNEDSNILFGEGGAGTFSDGKLTSGIKDPNIKFVMETFAGAGAGEEIIYKHKPHIGTDVLRAVIVRLREQIIALGGEVRFGAKLSDISISNGELRSITVTSSDGSEEIIETNAMILATGHSARDTYELIKEANLEMEQKPLSIGVRMEHPQELIDRAQYGSEDRLPPAEYKVSYKASNGRGVYSFCMCPGGEVVTCSTHNGEVCVNGMSNRRRDSGTANSGILCDVRVSDFESDDVLAGIRFQQKYERLAFENGGGNYKPPTCTMGEFLSGKADKVIASLPGFAYEAIREAVPNFAKKIHGYDSPDALIKAVETRSSAPLRVIRDRETGESTTISGIYPAGEGCGYAGGITSAACDGIKQADKLIERFMEPLMCTADELFNQIKQLSTNITEENYHAYNMQGYDILIKIKELRVAQEQAYNILFRYHNNLADSLNKQWIADMLDYICGWCAPEKYIWGNSEK
;
A
#
# COMPACT_ATOMS: atom_id res chain seq x y z
N MET A 1 -4.83 20.35 28.85
CA MET A 1 -3.85 21.32 28.29
C MET A 1 -3.15 20.61 27.15
N GLU A 2 -3.78 20.59 25.98
CA GLU A 2 -3.20 20.05 24.75
C GLU A 2 -2.23 21.09 24.20
N THR A 3 -0.97 20.80 24.32
CA THR A 3 0.11 21.69 23.90
C THR A 3 0.29 21.57 22.38
N ARG A 4 -0.05 22.63 21.70
CA ARG A 4 0.26 22.87 20.28
C ARG A 4 1.76 22.71 20.00
N ILE A 5 2.21 21.48 19.73
CA ILE A 5 3.54 21.20 19.15
C ILE A 5 3.45 21.17 17.62
N VAL A 6 2.26 21.35 17.04
CA VAL A 6 1.93 21.09 15.63
C VAL A 6 2.28 22.23 14.65
N ASP A 7 2.69 23.41 15.11
CA ASP A 7 2.79 24.61 14.25
C ASP A 7 4.17 24.86 13.61
N ARG A 8 5.08 23.87 13.55
CA ARG A 8 6.34 24.01 12.82
C ARG A 8 6.71 22.80 11.98
N VAL A 9 5.73 22.19 11.32
CA VAL A 9 6.01 21.31 10.19
C VAL A 9 6.44 22.19 9.03
N TRP A 10 7.68 22.03 8.62
CA TRP A 10 8.29 22.74 7.51
C TRP A 10 7.51 22.43 6.22
N ARG A 11 6.64 23.34 5.79
CA ARG A 11 6.04 23.34 4.46
C ARG A 11 6.97 24.16 3.57
N GLY A 12 7.43 23.58 2.46
CA GLY A 12 8.39 24.13 1.53
C GLY A 12 8.20 25.63 1.25
N GLY A 13 9.12 26.40 1.73
CA GLY A 13 9.24 27.83 1.59
C GLY A 13 10.46 28.25 2.40
N GLU A 14 11.30 29.11 1.90
CA GLU A 14 12.59 29.62 2.36
C GLU A 14 13.13 29.04 3.69
N THR A 15 14.28 28.38 3.63
CA THR A 15 14.95 27.76 4.79
C THR A 15 15.20 28.81 5.85
N PRO A 16 14.62 28.76 7.08
CA PRO A 16 14.80 29.82 8.09
C PRO A 16 16.21 29.87 8.67
N GLY A 17 17.19 29.15 8.13
CA GLY A 17 18.57 29.15 8.55
C GLY A 17 19.53 29.05 7.38
N LYS A 18 20.70 29.69 7.50
CA LYS A 18 21.74 29.67 6.47
C LYS A 18 22.33 28.29 6.20
N TYR A 19 22.25 27.38 7.19
CA TYR A 19 22.84 26.05 7.13
C TYR A 19 21.84 25.01 7.56
N SER A 20 21.77 23.89 6.83
CA SER A 20 20.95 22.72 7.14
C SER A 20 21.84 21.50 7.41
N TYR A 21 21.58 20.81 8.51
CA TYR A 21 22.36 19.67 8.98
C TYR A 21 21.48 18.50 9.39
N ARG A 22 22.05 17.31 9.28
CA ARG A 22 21.53 16.07 9.90
C ARG A 22 22.55 15.57 10.92
N ILE A 23 22.13 15.42 12.18
CA ILE A 23 22.91 14.79 13.24
C ILE A 23 22.32 13.42 13.58
N SER A 24 23.19 12.40 13.67
CA SER A 24 22.80 11.02 13.99
C SER A 24 23.26 10.62 15.38
N GLU A 25 22.62 9.55 15.92
CA GLU A 25 22.98 8.95 17.22
C GLU A 25 22.86 9.90 18.41
N VAL A 26 21.88 10.81 18.38
CA VAL A 26 21.54 11.62 19.54
C VAL A 26 20.78 10.77 20.53
N LYS A 27 21.39 10.46 21.70
CA LYS A 27 20.82 9.55 22.70
C LYS A 27 20.13 10.32 23.81
N LEU A 28 18.90 9.94 24.12
CA LEU A 28 18.17 10.34 25.33
C LEU A 28 17.84 9.10 26.17
N PRO A 29 17.95 9.16 27.52
CA PRO A 29 17.45 8.10 28.38
C PRO A 29 15.94 7.85 28.17
N VAL A 30 15.47 6.62 28.37
CA VAL A 30 14.04 6.31 28.34
C VAL A 30 13.28 7.19 29.33
N GLY A 31 12.13 7.73 28.92
CA GLY A 31 11.32 8.64 29.72
C GLY A 31 11.70 10.12 29.57
N ARG A 32 12.72 10.48 28.78
CA ARG A 32 12.97 11.86 28.36
C ARG A 32 12.15 12.18 27.11
N GLU A 33 11.71 13.42 27.01
CA GLU A 33 10.90 13.87 25.88
C GLU A 33 11.77 14.34 24.70
N MET A 34 11.22 14.28 23.49
CA MET A 34 11.88 14.76 22.27
C MET A 34 12.18 16.26 22.31
N THR A 35 11.44 17.01 23.11
CA THR A 35 11.67 18.45 23.36
C THR A 35 13.04 18.75 23.98
N ASP A 36 13.72 17.77 24.56
CA ASP A 36 15.08 17.85 25.08
C ASP A 36 16.16 17.80 23.95
N LEU A 37 15.79 17.42 22.72
CA LEU A 37 16.72 17.23 21.60
C LEU A 37 17.48 18.52 21.22
N PRO A 38 16.85 19.70 21.05
CA PRO A 38 17.59 20.92 20.71
C PRO A 38 18.66 21.28 21.73
N ALA A 39 18.36 21.16 23.02
CA ALA A 39 19.33 21.42 24.09
C ALA A 39 20.48 20.39 24.08
N LYS A 40 20.19 19.14 23.77
CA LYS A 40 21.21 18.08 23.65
C LYS A 40 22.11 18.30 22.44
N ILE A 41 21.53 18.63 21.29
CA ILE A 41 22.23 18.89 20.03
C ILE A 41 23.12 20.13 20.15
N SER A 42 22.60 21.23 20.70
CA SER A 42 23.38 22.46 20.89
C SER A 42 24.61 22.22 21.77
N LYS A 43 24.46 21.45 22.86
CA LYS A 43 25.58 21.05 23.73
C LYS A 43 26.62 20.20 23.00
N GLN A 44 26.18 19.24 22.18
CA GLN A 44 27.07 18.35 21.41
C GLN A 44 27.85 19.13 20.34
N LEU A 45 27.19 20.08 19.70
CA LEU A 45 27.76 20.83 18.58
C LEU A 45 28.42 22.17 19.00
N SER A 46 28.45 22.46 20.31
CA SER A 46 29.00 23.73 20.87
C SER A 46 28.26 24.94 20.29
N LEU A 47 26.94 24.83 20.11
CA LEU A 47 26.02 25.91 19.72
C LEU A 47 25.24 26.40 20.94
N LYS A 48 24.61 27.58 20.84
CA LYS A 48 23.56 27.96 21.78
C LYS A 48 22.24 27.30 21.41
N ALA A 49 21.37 27.06 22.36
CA ALA A 49 20.05 26.48 22.07
C ALA A 49 19.23 27.36 21.10
N SER A 50 19.41 28.70 21.19
CA SER A 50 18.80 29.68 20.29
C SER A 50 19.32 29.62 18.86
N ASP A 51 20.48 28.99 18.62
CA ASP A 51 21.05 28.90 17.28
C ASP A 51 20.33 27.83 16.45
N ILE A 52 19.61 26.89 17.09
CA ILE A 52 18.76 25.92 16.41
C ILE A 52 17.42 26.57 16.10
N MET A 53 17.22 26.91 14.82
CA MET A 53 16.06 27.68 14.36
C MET A 53 14.84 26.78 14.10
N THR A 54 15.07 25.65 13.41
CA THR A 54 14.08 24.60 13.19
C THR A 54 14.70 23.23 13.41
N TRP A 55 13.91 22.27 13.78
CA TRP A 55 14.34 20.87 13.89
C TRP A 55 13.18 19.91 13.68
N GLN A 56 13.51 18.71 13.19
CA GLN A 56 12.58 17.60 13.05
C GLN A 56 13.30 16.28 13.28
N VAL A 57 12.60 15.32 13.83
CA VAL A 57 13.13 13.96 13.97
C VAL A 57 13.01 13.25 12.61
N ALA A 58 14.15 12.84 12.06
CA ALA A 58 14.23 12.08 10.83
C ALA A 58 14.19 10.55 11.11
N ARG A 59 14.62 10.14 12.31
CA ARG A 59 14.56 8.73 12.74
C ARG A 59 14.59 8.62 14.26
N GLU A 60 13.77 7.74 14.80
CA GLU A 60 13.75 7.31 16.19
C GLU A 60 13.99 5.79 16.26
N SER A 61 14.83 5.34 17.17
CA SER A 61 15.08 3.91 17.42
C SER A 61 15.43 3.66 18.88
N ILE A 62 15.33 2.40 19.32
CA ILE A 62 15.65 1.97 20.68
C ILE A 62 17.02 1.27 20.64
N ASP A 63 17.92 1.66 21.55
CA ASP A 63 19.17 0.98 21.80
C ASP A 63 19.10 0.25 23.15
N ALA A 64 18.68 -1.03 23.12
CA ALA A 64 18.53 -1.91 24.27
C ALA A 64 19.62 -3.00 24.33
N ARG A 65 20.78 -2.78 23.73
CA ARG A 65 21.91 -3.73 23.79
C ARG A 65 22.42 -3.92 25.21
N ASP A 66 22.38 -2.86 26.00
CA ASP A 66 22.57 -2.92 27.45
C ASP A 66 21.20 -2.71 28.12
N LYS A 67 20.63 -3.78 28.66
CA LYS A 67 19.30 -3.77 29.29
C LYS A 67 19.25 -2.99 30.61
N SER A 68 20.41 -2.70 31.23
CA SER A 68 20.50 -1.84 32.40
C SER A 68 20.55 -0.35 32.06
N ASN A 69 20.77 0.00 30.77
CA ASN A 69 20.93 1.38 30.33
C ASN A 69 20.42 1.57 28.89
N ILE A 70 19.10 1.57 28.76
CA ILE A 70 18.41 1.67 27.48
C ILE A 70 18.27 3.14 27.07
N PHE A 71 18.48 3.43 25.79
CA PHE A 71 18.36 4.75 25.21
C PHE A 71 17.37 4.79 24.05
N MET A 72 16.64 5.92 23.95
CA MET A 72 16.05 6.37 22.71
C MET A 72 17.13 7.04 21.87
N VAL A 73 17.27 6.66 20.61
CA VAL A 73 18.31 7.15 19.70
C VAL A 73 17.68 7.84 18.51
N TYR A 74 18.05 9.09 18.31
CA TYR A 74 17.47 9.95 17.30
C TYR A 74 18.47 10.31 16.20
N THR A 75 17.96 10.44 14.99
CA THR A 75 18.56 11.22 13.91
C THR A 75 17.70 12.46 13.73
N VAL A 76 18.30 13.63 13.75
CA VAL A 76 17.58 14.91 13.73
C VAL A 76 18.10 15.78 12.60
N ASP A 77 17.18 16.31 11.80
CA ASP A 77 17.44 17.38 10.85
C ASP A 77 17.17 18.72 11.53
N PHE A 78 18.07 19.67 11.33
CA PHE A 78 17.90 21.00 11.92
C PHE A 78 18.52 22.10 11.05
N THR A 79 18.03 23.32 11.22
CA THR A 79 18.58 24.50 10.57
C THR A 79 19.18 25.46 11.58
N THR A 80 20.23 26.17 11.19
CA THR A 80 20.92 27.11 12.04
C THR A 80 21.50 28.29 11.23
N GLY A 81 21.60 29.46 11.85
CA GLY A 81 22.32 30.62 11.30
C GLY A 81 23.85 30.52 11.43
N VAL A 82 24.36 29.60 12.25
CA VAL A 82 25.76 29.43 12.59
C VAL A 82 26.35 28.21 11.94
N GLN A 83 27.50 28.32 11.32
CA GLN A 83 28.19 27.17 10.74
C GLN A 83 28.77 26.26 11.82
N VAL A 84 28.40 24.97 11.78
CA VAL A 84 28.99 23.96 12.67
C VAL A 84 30.44 23.69 12.26
N SER A 85 31.37 23.76 13.23
CA SER A 85 32.78 23.49 12.98
C SER A 85 32.96 22.08 12.38
N PRO A 86 33.68 21.90 11.26
CA PRO A 86 33.88 20.60 10.61
C PRO A 86 34.44 19.53 11.55
N ARG A 87 35.31 19.91 12.49
CA ARG A 87 35.87 19.00 13.49
C ARG A 87 34.80 18.49 14.46
N ILE A 88 33.92 19.36 14.92
CA ILE A 88 32.82 19.02 15.84
C ILE A 88 31.76 18.20 15.08
N ALA A 89 31.41 18.62 13.87
CA ALA A 89 30.48 17.91 13.00
C ALA A 89 30.90 16.45 12.78
N LYS A 90 32.16 16.23 12.39
CA LYS A 90 32.73 14.88 12.20
C LYS A 90 32.68 14.04 13.49
N LYS A 91 33.02 14.63 14.63
CA LYS A 91 33.00 13.95 15.94
C LYS A 91 31.59 13.46 16.31
N HIS A 92 30.58 14.22 15.99
CA HIS A 92 29.19 13.97 16.39
C HIS A 92 28.29 13.47 15.26
N LYS A 93 28.86 12.96 14.16
CA LYS A 93 28.11 12.42 13.01
C LYS A 93 27.07 13.41 12.47
N CYS A 94 27.46 14.70 12.43
CA CYS A 94 26.65 15.78 11.90
C CYS A 94 27.13 16.12 10.48
N ASN A 95 26.24 16.03 9.51
CA ASN A 95 26.54 16.26 8.10
C ASN A 95 25.64 17.35 7.53
N VAL A 96 26.12 18.06 6.51
CA VAL A 96 25.25 18.95 5.72
C VAL A 96 24.14 18.08 5.11
N HIS A 97 22.91 18.53 5.28
CA HIS A 97 21.73 17.83 4.77
C HIS A 97 21.06 18.67 3.68
N LYS A 98 20.82 18.03 2.53
CA LYS A 98 19.94 18.58 1.50
C LYS A 98 18.71 17.70 1.45
N GLN A 99 17.55 18.30 1.53
CA GLN A 99 16.30 17.61 1.32
C GLN A 99 16.22 17.24 -0.18
N ILE A 100 16.00 15.96 -0.45
CA ILE A 100 15.73 15.47 -1.80
C ILE A 100 14.21 15.40 -1.89
N GLU A 101 13.63 16.19 -2.76
CA GLU A 101 12.21 16.13 -3.11
C GLU A 101 12.01 15.16 -4.27
N LYS A 102 10.86 14.49 -4.29
CA LYS A 102 10.45 13.70 -5.45
C LYS A 102 10.22 14.67 -6.61
N SER A 103 10.83 14.40 -7.74
CA SER A 103 10.50 15.08 -9.00
C SER A 103 9.29 14.40 -9.62
N ASP A 104 8.35 15.19 -10.11
CA ASP A 104 7.25 14.66 -10.90
C ASP A 104 7.77 14.13 -12.25
N PRO A 105 7.21 13.03 -12.76
CA PRO A 105 7.58 12.48 -14.06
C PRO A 105 7.19 13.46 -15.19
N ILE A 106 7.94 13.43 -16.27
CA ILE A 106 7.64 14.26 -17.46
C ILE A 106 6.77 13.43 -18.40
N PRO A 107 5.55 13.90 -18.76
CA PRO A 107 4.69 13.20 -19.70
C PRO A 107 5.37 12.92 -21.04
N GLY A 108 5.13 11.72 -21.57
CA GLY A 108 5.61 11.30 -22.86
C GLY A 108 4.83 11.87 -24.03
N SER A 109 4.93 11.25 -25.19
CA SER A 109 4.33 11.74 -26.43
C SER A 109 3.41 10.75 -27.16
N GLU A 110 3.26 9.52 -26.63
CA GLU A 110 2.39 8.52 -27.24
C GLU A 110 0.91 8.76 -26.84
N ASN A 111 0.00 8.43 -27.76
CA ASN A 111 -1.43 8.55 -27.50
C ASN A 111 -1.90 7.45 -26.54
N LEU A 112 -2.57 7.85 -25.47
CA LEU A 112 -3.29 6.96 -24.59
C LEU A 112 -4.66 6.64 -25.20
N ILE A 113 -4.97 5.35 -25.34
CA ILE A 113 -6.29 4.87 -25.76
C ILE A 113 -7.12 4.62 -24.50
N GLY A 114 -8.23 5.32 -24.36
CA GLY A 114 -9.07 5.23 -23.18
C GLY A 114 -8.38 5.80 -21.93
N ARG A 115 -8.68 5.22 -20.79
CA ARG A 115 -8.10 5.55 -19.49
C ARG A 115 -7.13 4.45 -19.07
N PRO A 116 -6.02 4.76 -18.36
CA PRO A 116 -5.15 3.70 -17.85
C PRO A 116 -5.93 2.87 -16.82
N VAL A 117 -5.73 1.55 -16.88
CA VAL A 117 -6.38 0.62 -15.96
C VAL A 117 -5.38 0.09 -14.94
N ILE A 118 -5.80 -0.01 -13.69
CA ILE A 118 -5.02 -0.63 -12.60
C ILE A 118 -5.81 -1.85 -12.10
N VAL A 119 -5.18 -3.01 -12.11
CA VAL A 119 -5.79 -4.26 -11.65
C VAL A 119 -5.31 -4.58 -10.25
N GLY A 120 -6.21 -4.43 -9.27
CA GLY A 120 -5.96 -4.63 -7.84
C GLY A 120 -5.85 -3.31 -7.06
N PHE A 121 -6.48 -3.27 -5.89
CA PHE A 121 -6.51 -2.11 -4.98
C PHE A 121 -5.77 -2.38 -3.66
N GLY A 122 -4.63 -3.09 -3.75
CA GLY A 122 -3.64 -3.19 -2.67
C GLY A 122 -2.69 -1.98 -2.66
N PRO A 123 -1.66 -1.96 -1.77
CA PRO A 123 -0.74 -0.82 -1.66
C PRO A 123 -0.09 -0.40 -2.99
N CYS A 124 0.25 -1.34 -3.86
CA CYS A 124 0.78 -1.06 -5.20
C CYS A 124 -0.23 -0.31 -6.06
N GLY A 125 -1.44 -0.84 -6.19
CA GLY A 125 -2.49 -0.24 -7.02
C GLY A 125 -2.97 1.11 -6.49
N ILE A 126 -3.08 1.26 -5.16
CA ILE A 126 -3.46 2.54 -4.51
C ILE A 126 -2.47 3.65 -4.85
N PHE A 127 -1.16 3.38 -4.69
CA PHE A 127 -0.14 4.40 -4.94
C PHE A 127 0.11 4.64 -6.42
N ALA A 128 -0.07 3.63 -7.28
CA ALA A 128 -0.08 3.82 -8.73
C ALA A 128 -1.27 4.69 -9.16
N ALA A 129 -2.47 4.43 -8.64
CA ALA A 129 -3.65 5.21 -8.93
C ALA A 129 -3.54 6.66 -8.44
N LEU A 130 -3.02 6.86 -7.24
CA LEU A 130 -2.79 8.19 -6.68
C LEU A 130 -1.79 8.99 -7.53
N GLU A 131 -0.70 8.35 -7.96
CA GLU A 131 0.32 8.99 -8.80
C GLU A 131 -0.25 9.38 -10.17
N LEU A 132 -0.94 8.47 -10.86
CA LEU A 132 -1.62 8.75 -12.12
C LEU A 132 -2.69 9.84 -11.98
N ALA A 133 -3.51 9.79 -10.94
CA ALA A 133 -4.58 10.77 -10.72
C ALA A 133 -4.01 12.17 -10.43
N ARG A 134 -2.92 12.28 -9.66
CA ARG A 134 -2.21 13.56 -9.39
C ARG A 134 -1.64 14.18 -10.66
N ASN A 135 -1.26 13.35 -11.62
CA ASN A 135 -0.74 13.77 -12.92
C ASN A 135 -1.84 13.85 -14.02
N GLY A 136 -3.13 13.87 -13.66
CA GLY A 136 -4.24 14.12 -14.57
C GLY A 136 -4.75 12.91 -15.38
N TYR A 137 -4.16 11.70 -15.21
CA TYR A 137 -4.47 10.52 -16.04
C TYR A 137 -5.81 9.84 -15.72
N ARG A 138 -6.49 10.18 -14.64
CA ARG A 138 -7.82 9.66 -14.25
C ARG A 138 -7.95 8.14 -14.37
N PRO A 139 -7.14 7.33 -13.63
CA PRO A 139 -7.13 5.88 -13.79
C PRO A 139 -8.47 5.24 -13.44
N ILE A 140 -8.76 4.08 -14.06
CA ILE A 140 -9.80 3.15 -13.62
C ILE A 140 -9.11 2.05 -12.82
N VAL A 141 -9.49 1.91 -11.56
CA VAL A 141 -9.00 0.82 -10.70
C VAL A 141 -10.08 -0.23 -10.57
N ILE A 142 -9.74 -1.49 -10.86
CA ILE A 142 -10.63 -2.63 -10.66
C ILE A 142 -10.09 -3.49 -9.51
N GLU A 143 -10.95 -3.84 -8.57
CA GLU A 143 -10.68 -4.71 -7.43
C GLU A 143 -11.74 -5.81 -7.38
N ARG A 144 -11.31 -7.10 -7.38
CA ARG A 144 -12.23 -8.24 -7.34
C ARG A 144 -13.07 -8.30 -6.08
N GLY A 145 -12.49 -7.92 -4.95
CA GLY A 145 -13.18 -7.94 -3.67
C GLY A 145 -14.03 -6.71 -3.42
N LYS A 146 -14.67 -6.71 -2.26
CA LYS A 146 -15.60 -5.65 -1.86
C LYS A 146 -14.89 -4.45 -1.24
N GLY A 147 -15.61 -3.33 -1.17
CA GLY A 147 -15.22 -2.15 -0.40
C GLY A 147 -15.17 -2.44 1.10
N MET A 148 -14.48 -1.59 1.87
CA MET A 148 -14.07 -1.84 3.25
C MET A 148 -15.19 -2.33 4.17
N SER A 149 -16.36 -1.68 4.15
CA SER A 149 -17.47 -2.03 5.04
C SER A 149 -18.02 -3.44 4.79
N GLU A 150 -18.15 -3.83 3.53
CA GLU A 150 -18.66 -5.15 3.13
C GLU A 150 -17.58 -6.23 3.30
N ARG A 151 -16.33 -5.88 2.98
CA ARG A 151 -15.19 -6.77 3.18
C ARG A 151 -15.01 -7.17 4.64
N VAL A 152 -15.19 -6.24 5.58
CA VAL A 152 -15.14 -6.54 7.04
C VAL A 152 -16.18 -7.58 7.40
N LYS A 153 -17.41 -7.49 6.87
CA LYS A 153 -18.47 -8.50 7.12
C LYS A 153 -18.08 -9.88 6.60
N ASP A 154 -17.50 -9.96 5.39
CA ASP A 154 -17.02 -11.23 4.83
C ASP A 154 -15.92 -11.85 5.70
N VAL A 155 -14.98 -11.03 6.20
CA VAL A 155 -13.90 -11.48 7.09
C VAL A 155 -14.46 -11.96 8.45
N GLU A 156 -15.44 -11.27 9.00
CA GLU A 156 -16.10 -11.67 10.26
C GLU A 156 -16.90 -12.97 10.10
N ALA A 157 -17.65 -13.15 9.00
CA ALA A 157 -18.35 -14.38 8.68
C ALA A 157 -17.37 -15.57 8.52
N PHE A 158 -16.23 -15.34 7.86
CA PHE A 158 -15.19 -16.37 7.76
C PHE A 158 -14.59 -16.74 9.14
N LYS A 159 -14.31 -15.76 10.00
CA LYS A 159 -13.77 -16.00 11.35
C LYS A 159 -14.75 -16.74 12.27
N SER A 160 -16.04 -16.36 12.26
CA SER A 160 -17.04 -16.87 13.20
C SER A 160 -17.73 -18.15 12.72
N GLU A 161 -18.00 -18.25 11.43
CA GLU A 161 -18.85 -19.29 10.83
C GLU A 161 -18.12 -20.18 9.84
N GLY A 162 -16.89 -19.84 9.42
CA GLY A 162 -16.15 -20.53 8.38
C GLY A 162 -16.74 -20.33 6.96
N VAL A 163 -17.51 -19.26 6.76
CA VAL A 163 -18.09 -18.94 5.45
C VAL A 163 -17.07 -18.15 4.63
N LEU A 164 -16.47 -18.80 3.64
CA LEU A 164 -15.49 -18.19 2.75
C LEU A 164 -16.16 -17.48 1.57
N ASN A 165 -15.85 -16.22 1.37
CA ASN A 165 -16.03 -15.53 0.10
C ASN A 165 -14.70 -15.54 -0.66
N GLU A 166 -14.61 -16.28 -1.77
CA GLU A 166 -13.34 -16.48 -2.50
C GLU A 166 -12.81 -15.18 -3.12
N ASP A 167 -13.67 -14.25 -3.49
CA ASP A 167 -13.28 -12.96 -4.09
C ASP A 167 -13.17 -11.82 -3.05
N SER A 168 -13.71 -11.97 -1.81
CA SER A 168 -13.66 -10.93 -0.77
C SER A 168 -13.36 -11.53 0.61
N ASN A 169 -12.13 -11.35 1.10
CA ASN A 169 -11.63 -11.99 2.31
C ASN A 169 -10.43 -11.23 2.91
N ILE A 170 -9.63 -11.87 3.77
CA ILE A 170 -8.41 -11.26 4.36
C ILE A 170 -7.38 -10.87 3.29
N LEU A 171 -7.35 -11.53 2.14
CA LEU A 171 -6.34 -11.34 1.09
C LEU A 171 -6.83 -10.47 -0.06
N PHE A 172 -8.12 -10.48 -0.37
CA PHE A 172 -8.75 -9.72 -1.45
C PHE A 172 -9.74 -8.68 -0.93
N GLY A 173 -9.86 -7.58 -1.66
CA GLY A 173 -10.73 -6.46 -1.39
C GLY A 173 -9.96 -5.17 -1.11
N GLU A 174 -10.67 -4.10 -0.79
CA GLU A 174 -10.14 -2.75 -0.60
C GLU A 174 -8.92 -2.72 0.34
N GLY A 175 -7.77 -2.24 -0.18
CA GLY A 175 -6.50 -2.18 0.51
C GLY A 175 -5.65 -3.45 0.47
N GLY A 176 -6.14 -4.53 -0.17
CA GLY A 176 -5.42 -5.80 -0.33
C GLY A 176 -5.15 -6.53 0.99
N ALA A 177 -4.22 -7.50 0.97
CA ALA A 177 -3.84 -8.29 2.15
C ALA A 177 -3.24 -7.45 3.29
N GLY A 178 -2.63 -6.30 2.98
CA GLY A 178 -2.05 -5.39 3.97
C GLY A 178 -3.04 -4.85 5.00
N THR A 179 -4.32 -4.71 4.62
CA THR A 179 -5.38 -4.15 5.47
C THR A 179 -5.63 -4.97 6.74
N PHE A 180 -5.52 -6.29 6.65
CA PHE A 180 -5.72 -7.23 7.76
C PHE A 180 -4.39 -7.82 8.25
N SER A 181 -3.38 -6.95 8.44
CA SER A 181 -2.06 -7.29 8.94
C SER A 181 -1.67 -6.37 10.11
N ASP A 182 -0.42 -6.46 10.60
CA ASP A 182 0.14 -5.48 11.55
C ASP A 182 0.33 -4.09 10.92
N GLY A 183 0.22 -3.99 9.59
CA GLY A 183 0.45 -2.72 8.89
C GLY A 183 1.88 -2.21 8.99
N LYS A 184 2.87 -3.11 9.00
CA LYS A 184 4.30 -2.75 9.02
C LYS A 184 4.68 -1.99 7.76
N LEU A 185 5.34 -0.85 7.98
CA LEU A 185 5.87 -0.01 6.90
C LEU A 185 7.38 -0.13 6.75
N THR A 186 8.04 -0.94 7.59
CA THR A 186 9.49 -1.18 7.48
C THR A 186 9.80 -1.90 6.18
N SER A 187 10.69 -1.35 5.38
CA SER A 187 11.17 -1.95 4.14
C SER A 187 12.69 -2.02 4.11
N GLY A 188 13.23 -3.05 3.46
CA GLY A 188 14.67 -3.20 3.22
C GLY A 188 15.17 -2.46 1.96
N ILE A 189 14.28 -1.86 1.17
CA ILE A 189 14.65 -1.14 -0.05
C ILE A 189 15.21 0.26 0.28
N LYS A 190 16.00 0.78 -0.64
CA LYS A 190 16.43 2.19 -0.64
C LYS A 190 15.77 2.87 -1.82
N ASP A 191 14.68 3.57 -1.56
CA ASP A 191 13.83 4.16 -2.59
C ASP A 191 13.50 5.61 -2.23
N PRO A 192 13.65 6.58 -3.14
CA PRO A 192 13.31 7.97 -2.89
C PRO A 192 11.82 8.18 -2.57
N ASN A 193 10.94 7.31 -3.07
CA ASN A 193 9.50 7.39 -2.86
C ASN A 193 9.05 6.99 -1.44
N ILE A 194 9.92 6.37 -0.61
CA ILE A 194 9.55 5.95 0.76
C ILE A 194 9.01 7.13 1.56
N LYS A 195 9.68 8.29 1.49
CA LYS A 195 9.24 9.49 2.22
C LYS A 195 7.83 9.90 1.78
N PHE A 196 7.57 9.97 0.49
CA PHE A 196 6.26 10.30 -0.06
C PHE A 196 5.18 9.30 0.41
N VAL A 197 5.48 8.00 0.39
CA VAL A 197 4.57 6.94 0.90
C VAL A 197 4.23 7.17 2.37
N MET A 198 5.23 7.43 3.23
CA MET A 198 5.01 7.67 4.66
C MET A 198 4.19 8.94 4.91
N GLU A 199 4.51 10.04 4.23
CA GLU A 199 3.78 11.30 4.33
C GLU A 199 2.34 11.18 3.83
N THR A 200 2.11 10.41 2.76
CA THR A 200 0.76 10.11 2.24
C THR A 200 -0.08 9.33 3.25
N PHE A 201 0.48 8.27 3.86
CA PHE A 201 -0.21 7.53 4.91
C PHE A 201 -0.47 8.40 6.15
N ALA A 202 0.49 9.20 6.57
CA ALA A 202 0.34 10.13 7.70
C ALA A 202 -0.77 11.16 7.43
N GLY A 203 -0.78 11.78 6.26
CA GLY A 203 -1.81 12.72 5.81
C GLY A 203 -3.20 12.08 5.71
N ALA A 204 -3.27 10.78 5.42
CA ALA A 204 -4.52 10.01 5.45
C ALA A 204 -4.92 9.55 6.87
N GLY A 205 -4.16 9.91 7.91
CA GLY A 205 -4.52 9.68 9.33
C GLY A 205 -3.84 8.49 9.98
N ALA A 206 -2.74 7.98 9.42
CA ALA A 206 -1.95 6.92 10.05
C ALA A 206 -1.14 7.41 11.27
N GLY A 207 -1.04 8.74 11.47
CA GLY A 207 -0.25 9.37 12.51
C GLY A 207 1.15 9.76 12.04
N GLU A 208 1.63 10.93 12.46
CA GLU A 208 2.91 11.50 11.99
C GLU A 208 4.14 10.70 12.45
N GLU A 209 4.03 9.93 13.51
CA GLU A 209 5.14 9.14 14.05
C GLU A 209 5.63 8.05 13.10
N ILE A 210 4.83 7.61 12.12
CA ILE A 210 5.28 6.64 11.11
C ILE A 210 6.39 7.19 10.22
N ILE A 211 6.50 8.51 10.09
CA ILE A 211 7.50 9.18 9.26
C ILE A 211 8.92 9.00 9.85
N TYR A 212 9.03 8.97 11.18
CA TYR A 212 10.33 8.95 11.84
C TYR A 212 10.63 7.71 12.69
N LYS A 213 9.64 6.91 13.09
CA LYS A 213 9.90 5.65 13.82
C LYS A 213 10.70 4.68 12.96
N HIS A 214 11.71 4.04 13.55
CA HIS A 214 12.55 3.06 12.84
C HIS A 214 11.77 1.84 12.37
N LYS A 215 10.76 1.44 13.13
CA LYS A 215 9.86 0.32 12.82
C LYS A 215 8.41 0.82 12.82
N PRO A 216 8.04 1.63 11.82
CA PRO A 216 6.71 2.18 11.77
C PRO A 216 5.67 1.09 11.44
N HIS A 217 4.51 1.20 12.08
CA HIS A 217 3.34 0.37 11.80
C HIS A 217 2.07 1.19 11.98
N ILE A 218 1.02 0.80 11.32
CA ILE A 218 -0.28 1.51 11.38
C ILE A 218 -1.27 0.77 12.28
N GLY A 219 -1.28 -0.57 12.24
CA GLY A 219 -2.28 -1.41 12.87
C GLY A 219 -3.53 -1.59 11.99
N THR A 220 -4.13 -2.78 12.03
CA THR A 220 -5.27 -3.13 11.16
C THR A 220 -6.49 -2.25 11.40
N ASP A 221 -6.73 -1.83 12.63
CA ASP A 221 -7.84 -0.96 13.05
C ASP A 221 -7.78 0.43 12.42
N VAL A 222 -6.60 1.05 12.39
CA VAL A 222 -6.39 2.39 11.80
C VAL A 222 -6.26 2.33 10.29
N LEU A 223 -5.57 1.29 9.77
CA LEU A 223 -5.27 1.17 8.33
C LEU A 223 -6.55 1.11 7.48
N ARG A 224 -7.62 0.50 7.97
CA ARG A 224 -8.93 0.47 7.28
C ARG A 224 -9.42 1.87 6.92
N ALA A 225 -9.42 2.80 7.89
CA ALA A 225 -9.85 4.18 7.65
C ALA A 225 -8.89 4.95 6.75
N VAL A 226 -7.59 4.70 6.87
CA VAL A 226 -6.55 5.31 6.04
C VAL A 226 -6.74 4.93 4.57
N ILE A 227 -6.98 3.65 4.28
CA ILE A 227 -7.20 3.16 2.91
C ILE A 227 -8.45 3.79 2.27
N VAL A 228 -9.55 3.89 3.03
CA VAL A 228 -10.77 4.55 2.55
C VAL A 228 -10.50 6.01 2.16
N ARG A 229 -9.76 6.76 2.99
CA ARG A 229 -9.39 8.15 2.67
C ARG A 229 -8.49 8.27 1.44
N LEU A 230 -7.58 7.32 1.22
CA LEU A 230 -6.76 7.30 0.00
C LEU A 230 -7.62 7.04 -1.25
N ARG A 231 -8.61 6.14 -1.17
CA ARG A 231 -9.59 5.96 -2.24
C ARG A 231 -10.34 7.26 -2.54
N GLU A 232 -10.84 7.93 -1.50
CA GLU A 232 -11.56 9.19 -1.66
C GLU A 232 -10.70 10.27 -2.31
N GLN A 233 -9.41 10.33 -2.00
CA GLN A 233 -8.47 11.23 -2.66
C GLN A 233 -8.29 10.88 -4.15
N ILE A 234 -8.15 9.60 -4.50
CA ILE A 234 -8.06 9.16 -5.90
C ILE A 234 -9.30 9.59 -6.68
N ILE A 235 -10.49 9.38 -6.10
CA ILE A 235 -11.77 9.76 -6.71
C ILE A 235 -11.87 11.29 -6.87
N ALA A 236 -11.49 12.05 -5.84
CA ALA A 236 -11.50 13.52 -5.89
C ALA A 236 -10.56 14.09 -6.97
N LEU A 237 -9.50 13.36 -7.33
CA LEU A 237 -8.58 13.68 -8.42
C LEU A 237 -9.04 13.15 -9.80
N GLY A 238 -10.28 12.65 -9.92
CA GLY A 238 -10.86 12.17 -11.17
C GLY A 238 -10.59 10.69 -11.49
N GLY A 239 -9.96 9.94 -10.59
CA GLY A 239 -9.85 8.49 -10.68
C GLY A 239 -11.18 7.79 -10.38
N GLU A 240 -11.30 6.53 -10.76
CA GLU A 240 -12.46 5.69 -10.53
C GLU A 240 -12.01 4.38 -9.84
N VAL A 241 -12.76 3.92 -8.85
CA VAL A 241 -12.46 2.65 -8.15
C VAL A 241 -13.71 1.78 -8.16
N ARG A 242 -13.59 0.59 -8.77
CA ARG A 242 -14.67 -0.40 -8.94
C ARG A 242 -14.37 -1.62 -8.08
N PHE A 243 -15.27 -1.93 -7.16
CA PHE A 243 -15.23 -3.15 -6.35
C PHE A 243 -16.12 -4.24 -6.94
N GLY A 244 -15.86 -5.51 -6.59
CA GLY A 244 -16.54 -6.65 -7.19
C GLY A 244 -16.28 -6.75 -8.70
N ALA A 245 -15.13 -6.27 -9.15
CA ALA A 245 -14.73 -6.15 -10.54
C ALA A 245 -13.42 -6.92 -10.78
N LYS A 246 -13.52 -8.06 -11.45
CA LYS A 246 -12.40 -9.00 -11.68
C LYS A 246 -11.93 -8.95 -13.13
N LEU A 247 -10.61 -8.86 -13.34
CA LEU A 247 -10.00 -9.07 -14.66
C LEU A 247 -10.27 -10.51 -15.09
N SER A 248 -10.99 -10.70 -16.20
CA SER A 248 -11.36 -12.00 -16.74
C SER A 248 -10.76 -12.32 -18.11
N ASP A 249 -10.38 -11.31 -18.88
CA ASP A 249 -9.69 -11.51 -20.17
C ASP A 249 -8.81 -10.31 -20.54
N ILE A 250 -7.83 -10.54 -21.44
CA ILE A 250 -6.88 -9.55 -21.95
C ILE A 250 -6.84 -9.69 -23.47
N SER A 251 -7.30 -8.68 -24.19
CA SER A 251 -7.23 -8.63 -25.65
C SER A 251 -5.92 -8.03 -26.14
N ILE A 252 -5.19 -8.82 -26.92
CA ILE A 252 -3.87 -8.46 -27.45
C ILE A 252 -3.90 -8.54 -28.97
N SER A 253 -3.35 -7.52 -29.63
CA SER A 253 -3.15 -7.52 -31.07
C SER A 253 -1.78 -6.98 -31.42
N ASN A 254 -1.02 -7.73 -32.23
CA ASN A 254 0.35 -7.41 -32.65
C ASN A 254 1.32 -7.16 -31.47
N GLY A 255 1.18 -7.91 -30.37
CA GLY A 255 2.02 -7.76 -29.17
C GLY A 255 1.70 -6.54 -28.32
N GLU A 256 0.56 -5.89 -28.54
CA GLU A 256 0.11 -4.73 -27.79
C GLU A 256 -1.25 -4.97 -27.13
N LEU A 257 -1.43 -4.44 -25.92
CA LEU A 257 -2.71 -4.41 -25.22
C LEU A 257 -3.72 -3.56 -26.00
N ARG A 258 -4.95 -4.06 -26.17
CA ARG A 258 -6.07 -3.35 -26.82
C ARG A 258 -7.24 -3.09 -25.90
N SER A 259 -7.61 -4.07 -25.12
CA SER A 259 -8.68 -3.98 -24.14
C SER A 259 -8.53 -5.06 -23.07
N ILE A 260 -9.28 -4.91 -22.00
CA ILE A 260 -9.48 -5.93 -20.98
C ILE A 260 -10.97 -6.22 -20.85
N THR A 261 -11.30 -7.44 -20.42
CA THR A 261 -12.65 -7.79 -19.98
C THR A 261 -12.69 -7.83 -18.46
N VAL A 262 -13.71 -7.21 -17.92
CA VAL A 262 -13.96 -7.15 -16.48
C VAL A 262 -15.28 -7.84 -16.18
N THR A 263 -15.25 -8.85 -15.32
CA THR A 263 -16.46 -9.53 -14.84
C THR A 263 -16.85 -8.98 -13.48
N SER A 264 -18.05 -8.45 -13.37
CA SER A 264 -18.64 -7.96 -12.13
C SER A 264 -19.16 -9.10 -11.25
N SER A 265 -19.40 -8.84 -9.96
CA SER A 265 -19.89 -9.84 -9.00
C SER A 265 -21.29 -10.38 -9.32
N ASP A 266 -22.07 -9.70 -10.16
CA ASP A 266 -23.37 -10.17 -10.68
C ASP A 266 -23.24 -11.02 -11.95
N GLY A 267 -22.00 -11.25 -12.44
CA GLY A 267 -21.70 -12.02 -13.64
C GLY A 267 -21.78 -11.20 -14.93
N SER A 268 -22.06 -9.91 -14.88
CA SER A 268 -22.00 -9.04 -16.06
C SER A 268 -20.56 -8.82 -16.51
N GLU A 269 -20.36 -8.72 -17.81
CA GLU A 269 -19.04 -8.46 -18.40
C GLU A 269 -19.02 -7.10 -19.10
N GLU A 270 -17.92 -6.40 -18.94
CA GLU A 270 -17.63 -5.12 -19.60
C GLU A 270 -16.26 -5.19 -20.27
N ILE A 271 -16.17 -4.69 -21.50
CA ILE A 271 -14.90 -4.53 -22.21
C ILE A 271 -14.44 -3.09 -22.02
N ILE A 272 -13.24 -2.91 -21.47
CA ILE A 272 -12.60 -1.60 -21.31
C ILE A 272 -11.47 -1.49 -22.34
N GLU A 273 -11.62 -0.59 -23.31
CA GLU A 273 -10.57 -0.27 -24.27
C GLU A 273 -9.45 0.50 -23.55
N THR A 274 -8.24 -0.01 -23.63
CA THR A 274 -7.04 0.61 -23.05
C THR A 274 -5.77 0.02 -23.67
N ASN A 275 -4.74 0.84 -23.83
CA ASN A 275 -3.39 0.42 -24.17
C ASN A 275 -2.39 0.59 -23.01
N ALA A 276 -2.91 0.77 -21.78
CA ALA A 276 -2.10 0.98 -20.60
C ALA A 276 -2.72 0.32 -19.36
N MET A 277 -2.13 -0.78 -18.88
CA MET A 277 -2.61 -1.54 -17.71
C MET A 277 -1.48 -1.78 -16.72
N ILE A 278 -1.65 -1.35 -15.47
CA ILE A 278 -0.78 -1.73 -14.36
C ILE A 278 -1.34 -2.97 -13.68
N LEU A 279 -0.58 -4.07 -13.70
CA LEU A 279 -0.97 -5.35 -13.11
C LEU A 279 -0.47 -5.43 -11.66
N ALA A 280 -1.35 -5.12 -10.68
CA ALA A 280 -1.04 -5.00 -9.26
C ALA A 280 -1.84 -5.97 -8.36
N THR A 281 -2.11 -7.19 -8.82
CA THR A 281 -3.09 -8.15 -8.28
C THR A 281 -2.72 -8.79 -6.94
N GLY A 282 -1.50 -8.57 -6.42
CA GLY A 282 -1.01 -9.26 -5.22
C GLY A 282 -0.65 -10.73 -5.48
N HIS A 283 -0.07 -11.39 -4.47
CA HIS A 283 0.48 -12.75 -4.65
C HIS A 283 -0.55 -13.89 -4.56
N SER A 284 -1.82 -13.61 -4.25
CA SER A 284 -2.85 -14.62 -4.01
C SER A 284 -3.83 -14.83 -5.17
N ALA A 285 -3.78 -13.99 -6.21
CA ALA A 285 -4.66 -14.03 -7.38
C ALA A 285 -4.25 -15.15 -8.37
N ARG A 286 -4.48 -16.40 -7.99
CA ARG A 286 -3.98 -17.58 -8.70
C ARG A 286 -4.61 -17.74 -10.09
N ASP A 287 -5.89 -17.46 -10.22
CA ASP A 287 -6.61 -17.42 -11.49
C ASP A 287 -6.06 -16.35 -12.44
N THR A 288 -5.65 -15.21 -11.91
CA THR A 288 -4.98 -14.16 -12.73
C THR A 288 -3.62 -14.64 -13.27
N TYR A 289 -2.88 -15.44 -12.50
CA TYR A 289 -1.63 -16.02 -13.01
C TYR A 289 -1.86 -17.03 -14.15
N GLU A 290 -2.93 -17.82 -14.09
CA GLU A 290 -3.33 -18.69 -15.22
C GLU A 290 -3.68 -17.82 -16.43
N LEU A 291 -4.51 -16.78 -16.26
CA LEU A 291 -4.91 -15.85 -17.31
C LEU A 291 -3.70 -15.20 -18.00
N ILE A 292 -2.74 -14.64 -17.25
CA ILE A 292 -1.57 -13.98 -17.85
C ILE A 292 -0.60 -14.97 -18.50
N LYS A 293 -0.57 -16.23 -18.02
CA LYS A 293 0.17 -17.31 -18.67
C LYS A 293 -0.46 -17.66 -20.03
N GLU A 294 -1.78 -17.78 -20.10
CA GLU A 294 -2.52 -18.00 -21.35
C GLU A 294 -2.35 -16.83 -22.33
N ALA A 295 -2.28 -15.62 -21.83
CA ALA A 295 -1.97 -14.43 -22.60
C ALA A 295 -0.50 -14.32 -23.06
N ASN A 296 0.37 -15.31 -22.72
CA ASN A 296 1.79 -15.38 -23.05
C ASN A 296 2.64 -14.25 -22.46
N LEU A 297 2.32 -13.74 -21.28
CA LEU A 297 3.25 -12.91 -20.53
C LEU A 297 4.45 -13.75 -20.08
N GLU A 298 5.66 -13.24 -20.27
CA GLU A 298 6.87 -13.92 -19.82
C GLU A 298 6.93 -13.94 -18.29
N MET A 299 7.12 -15.15 -17.74
CA MET A 299 7.21 -15.37 -16.29
C MET A 299 8.34 -16.33 -15.95
N GLU A 300 8.90 -16.20 -14.76
CA GLU A 300 9.90 -17.12 -14.20
C GLU A 300 9.48 -17.64 -12.82
N GLN A 301 9.90 -18.86 -12.50
CA GLN A 301 9.76 -19.41 -11.15
C GLN A 301 10.64 -18.63 -10.17
N LYS A 302 10.15 -18.43 -8.95
CA LYS A 302 10.86 -17.75 -7.87
C LYS A 302 10.83 -18.59 -6.61
N PRO A 303 11.94 -18.70 -5.85
CA PRO A 303 11.95 -19.35 -4.56
C PRO A 303 10.98 -18.66 -3.59
N LEU A 304 10.43 -19.44 -2.69
CA LEU A 304 9.49 -18.99 -1.65
C LEU A 304 9.93 -19.48 -0.26
N SER A 305 9.09 -19.31 0.73
CA SER A 305 9.31 -19.89 2.05
C SER A 305 8.01 -20.45 2.60
N ILE A 306 8.12 -21.52 3.38
CA ILE A 306 7.01 -22.23 4.02
C ILE A 306 7.35 -22.51 5.48
N GLY A 307 6.34 -22.51 6.34
CA GLY A 307 6.56 -22.86 7.75
C GLY A 307 5.30 -22.77 8.58
N VAL A 308 5.51 -22.37 9.81
CA VAL A 308 4.49 -22.31 10.85
C VAL A 308 4.44 -20.91 11.46
N ARG A 309 3.33 -20.58 12.11
CA ARG A 309 3.21 -19.40 12.94
C ARG A 309 3.21 -19.79 14.40
N MET A 310 4.09 -19.14 15.16
CA MET A 310 4.35 -19.41 16.57
C MET A 310 3.82 -18.26 17.42
N GLU A 311 3.20 -18.61 18.56
CA GLU A 311 2.67 -17.64 19.53
C GLU A 311 3.39 -17.79 20.88
N HIS A 312 3.76 -16.64 21.46
CA HIS A 312 4.32 -16.51 22.81
C HIS A 312 3.56 -15.44 23.60
N PRO A 313 3.58 -15.48 24.94
CA PRO A 313 3.23 -14.31 25.74
C PRO A 313 4.12 -13.11 25.36
N GLN A 314 3.53 -11.94 25.11
CA GLN A 314 4.29 -10.73 24.75
C GLN A 314 5.31 -10.37 25.84
N GLU A 315 4.95 -10.56 27.12
CA GLU A 315 5.83 -10.30 28.26
C GLU A 315 7.16 -11.09 28.19
N LEU A 316 7.13 -12.33 27.70
CA LEU A 316 8.34 -13.13 27.50
C LEU A 316 9.30 -12.43 26.54
N ILE A 317 8.77 -11.89 25.45
CA ILE A 317 9.55 -11.19 24.43
C ILE A 317 10.05 -9.85 24.96
N ASP A 318 9.20 -9.10 25.67
CA ASP A 318 9.56 -7.80 26.27
C ASP A 318 10.71 -7.97 27.26
N ARG A 319 10.62 -8.93 28.17
CA ARG A 319 11.72 -9.26 29.12
C ARG A 319 12.99 -9.71 28.41
N ALA A 320 12.85 -10.50 27.36
CA ALA A 320 14.00 -10.98 26.59
C ALA A 320 14.72 -9.83 25.86
N GLN A 321 14.00 -8.77 25.42
CA GLN A 321 14.55 -7.64 24.70
C GLN A 321 14.95 -6.47 25.60
N TYR A 322 14.15 -6.15 26.61
CA TYR A 322 14.26 -4.92 27.41
C TYR A 322 14.61 -5.16 28.89
N GLY A 323 14.63 -6.42 29.35
CA GLY A 323 14.86 -6.72 30.77
C GLY A 323 13.64 -6.32 31.62
N SER A 324 13.83 -5.38 32.55
CA SER A 324 12.79 -4.86 33.44
C SER A 324 12.19 -3.53 33.00
N GLU A 325 12.56 -2.99 31.82
CA GLU A 325 12.04 -1.71 31.32
C GLU A 325 10.65 -1.91 30.70
N ASP A 326 9.63 -1.30 31.28
CA ASP A 326 8.21 -1.46 30.94
C ASP A 326 7.58 -0.25 30.21
N ARG A 327 8.35 0.85 30.06
CA ARG A 327 7.89 2.08 29.39
C ARG A 327 8.07 2.05 27.87
N LEU A 328 8.64 0.97 27.34
CA LEU A 328 8.89 0.81 25.92
C LEU A 328 7.69 0.14 25.23
N PRO A 329 7.52 0.36 23.91
CA PRO A 329 6.48 -0.33 23.16
C PRO A 329 6.74 -1.84 23.14
N PRO A 330 5.70 -2.68 22.89
CA PRO A 330 5.86 -4.13 22.77
C PRO A 330 7.03 -4.51 21.87
N ALA A 331 7.88 -5.37 22.39
CA ALA A 331 9.16 -5.73 21.76
C ALA A 331 8.95 -6.59 20.51
N GLU A 332 9.82 -6.36 19.54
CA GLU A 332 9.93 -7.18 18.34
C GLU A 332 11.24 -7.94 18.32
N TYR A 333 11.26 -9.06 17.62
CA TYR A 333 12.50 -9.82 17.38
C TYR A 333 12.68 -10.17 15.91
N LYS A 334 13.94 -10.43 15.55
CA LYS A 334 14.34 -11.04 14.29
C LYS A 334 15.40 -12.09 14.58
N VAL A 335 15.11 -13.34 14.24
CA VAL A 335 16.01 -14.45 14.39
C VAL A 335 16.18 -15.19 13.06
N SER A 336 17.36 -15.78 12.88
CA SER A 336 17.66 -16.62 11.73
C SER A 336 18.69 -17.69 12.11
N TYR A 337 18.60 -18.82 11.42
CA TYR A 337 19.48 -19.96 11.60
C TYR A 337 19.68 -20.68 10.27
N LYS A 338 20.85 -21.27 10.06
CA LYS A 338 21.11 -22.15 8.92
C LYS A 338 21.15 -23.58 9.44
N ALA A 339 20.16 -24.37 9.04
CA ALA A 339 20.02 -25.76 9.45
C ALA A 339 21.06 -26.69 8.80
N SER A 340 21.26 -27.86 9.39
CA SER A 340 22.23 -28.87 8.92
C SER A 340 21.92 -29.40 7.51
N ASN A 341 20.65 -29.41 7.10
CA ASN A 341 20.24 -29.73 5.74
C ASN A 341 20.47 -28.59 4.72
N GLY A 342 21.17 -27.52 5.14
CA GLY A 342 21.53 -26.38 4.29
C GLY A 342 20.41 -25.38 4.03
N ARG A 343 19.25 -25.50 4.73
CA ARG A 343 18.12 -24.57 4.64
C ARG A 343 18.30 -23.39 5.59
N GLY A 344 17.88 -22.21 5.15
CA GLY A 344 17.73 -21.04 6.00
C GLY A 344 16.39 -21.07 6.71
N VAL A 345 16.40 -20.87 8.03
CA VAL A 345 15.18 -20.70 8.84
C VAL A 345 15.20 -19.32 9.48
N TYR A 346 14.08 -18.60 9.44
CA TYR A 346 14.04 -17.24 9.96
C TYR A 346 12.63 -16.84 10.44
N SER A 347 12.62 -15.86 11.37
CA SER A 347 11.36 -15.22 11.78
C SER A 347 10.86 -14.29 10.68
N PHE A 348 9.56 -14.37 10.37
CA PHE A 348 8.91 -13.57 9.36
C PHE A 348 7.67 -12.89 9.94
N CYS A 349 7.46 -11.63 9.55
CA CYS A 349 6.29 -10.83 9.94
C CYS A 349 5.90 -11.02 11.43
N MET A 350 6.88 -10.83 12.34
CA MET A 350 6.62 -10.89 13.78
C MET A 350 5.65 -9.77 14.17
N CYS A 351 4.52 -10.10 14.78
CA CYS A 351 3.45 -9.21 15.20
C CYS A 351 3.40 -9.13 16.72
N PRO A 352 3.98 -8.08 17.33
CA PRO A 352 3.87 -7.86 18.77
C PRO A 352 2.43 -7.52 19.15
N GLY A 353 1.97 -7.99 20.32
CA GLY A 353 0.63 -7.72 20.81
C GLY A 353 -0.45 -8.00 19.79
N GLY A 354 -0.29 -9.08 19.00
CA GLY A 354 -1.15 -9.43 17.89
C GLY A 354 -1.79 -10.82 18.03
N GLU A 355 -2.49 -11.23 16.99
CA GLU A 355 -3.13 -12.54 16.89
C GLU A 355 -2.75 -13.26 15.59
N VAL A 356 -2.79 -14.60 15.62
CA VAL A 356 -2.71 -15.40 14.40
C VAL A 356 -4.08 -15.45 13.74
N VAL A 357 -4.11 -15.12 12.46
CA VAL A 357 -5.34 -15.14 11.65
C VAL A 357 -5.28 -16.26 10.63
N THR A 358 -6.43 -16.87 10.40
CA THR A 358 -6.61 -17.87 9.36
C THR A 358 -7.02 -17.19 8.07
N CYS A 359 -6.43 -17.61 6.96
CA CYS A 359 -6.69 -17.07 5.62
C CYS A 359 -7.01 -18.19 4.65
N SER A 360 -7.86 -17.88 3.69
CA SER A 360 -8.10 -18.71 2.50
C SER A 360 -8.56 -17.83 1.34
N THR A 361 -8.36 -18.33 0.12
CA THR A 361 -8.92 -17.76 -1.12
C THR A 361 -9.65 -18.80 -1.95
N HIS A 362 -9.59 -20.09 -1.56
CA HIS A 362 -10.23 -21.20 -2.28
C HIS A 362 -10.79 -22.19 -1.27
N ASN A 363 -11.91 -22.78 -1.60
CA ASN A 363 -12.51 -23.84 -0.82
C ASN A 363 -11.56 -25.04 -0.68
N GLY A 364 -11.46 -25.59 0.53
CA GLY A 364 -10.58 -26.72 0.81
C GLY A 364 -9.10 -26.36 0.99
N GLU A 365 -8.76 -25.08 1.12
CA GLU A 365 -7.39 -24.60 1.38
C GLU A 365 -7.39 -23.73 2.63
N VAL A 366 -6.32 -23.78 3.44
CA VAL A 366 -6.14 -22.93 4.60
C VAL A 366 -4.67 -22.57 4.79
N CYS A 367 -4.41 -21.31 5.12
CA CYS A 367 -3.11 -20.85 5.58
C CYS A 367 -3.27 -19.89 6.77
N VAL A 368 -2.16 -19.58 7.42
CA VAL A 368 -2.13 -18.67 8.57
C VAL A 368 -1.28 -17.44 8.27
N ASN A 369 -1.64 -16.33 8.92
CA ASN A 369 -0.89 -15.09 8.92
C ASN A 369 -1.01 -14.44 10.31
N GLY A 370 -0.41 -13.26 10.52
CA GLY A 370 -0.53 -12.51 11.74
C GLY A 370 -1.03 -11.09 11.51
N MET A 371 -1.78 -10.58 12.48
CA MET A 371 -2.18 -9.18 12.50
C MET A 371 -2.08 -8.61 13.90
N SER A 372 -2.03 -7.29 14.02
CA SER A 372 -2.19 -6.58 15.29
C SER A 372 -2.87 -5.24 15.09
N ASN A 373 -3.52 -4.76 16.16
CA ASN A 373 -4.04 -3.41 16.25
C ASN A 373 -2.89 -2.42 16.49
N ARG A 374 -3.17 -1.13 16.33
CA ARG A 374 -2.18 -0.07 16.58
C ARG A 374 -1.59 -0.12 18.00
N ARG A 375 -2.40 -0.46 19.00
CA ARG A 375 -1.94 -0.54 20.40
C ARG A 375 -1.07 -1.74 20.69
N ARG A 376 -1.19 -2.82 19.89
CA ARG A 376 -0.43 -4.05 20.11
C ARG A 376 -0.61 -4.62 21.53
N ASP A 377 -1.86 -4.68 22.00
CA ASP A 377 -2.22 -4.93 23.39
C ASP A 377 -2.98 -6.25 23.62
N SER A 378 -2.90 -7.21 22.69
CA SER A 378 -3.52 -8.54 22.87
C SER A 378 -2.85 -9.40 23.95
N GLY A 379 -1.65 -9.04 24.38
CA GLY A 379 -0.84 -9.84 25.31
C GLY A 379 -0.06 -10.98 24.63
N THR A 380 -0.25 -11.20 23.33
CA THR A 380 0.41 -12.29 22.58
C THR A 380 1.34 -11.72 21.52
N ALA A 381 2.53 -12.25 21.42
CA ALA A 381 3.48 -12.03 20.33
C ALA A 381 3.39 -13.22 19.35
N ASN A 382 3.28 -12.98 18.05
CA ASN A 382 3.31 -14.07 17.08
C ASN A 382 4.26 -13.78 15.91
N SER A 383 4.80 -14.83 15.31
CA SER A 383 5.71 -14.73 14.16
C SER A 383 5.64 -15.96 13.28
N GLY A 384 5.70 -15.77 11.98
CA GLY A 384 6.06 -16.85 11.07
C GLY A 384 7.47 -17.34 11.35
N ILE A 385 7.68 -18.65 11.37
CA ILE A 385 8.98 -19.31 11.35
C ILE A 385 9.05 -20.10 10.07
N LEU A 386 9.79 -19.53 9.13
CA LEU A 386 9.77 -19.96 7.74
C LEU A 386 11.11 -20.59 7.35
N CYS A 387 11.03 -21.65 6.56
CA CYS A 387 12.13 -22.32 5.90
C CYS A 387 12.15 -21.97 4.42
N ASP A 388 13.33 -21.74 3.84
CA ASP A 388 13.47 -21.48 2.40
C ASP A 388 13.08 -22.70 1.56
N VAL A 389 12.34 -22.43 0.49
CA VAL A 389 11.94 -23.39 -0.55
C VAL A 389 12.59 -22.96 -1.85
N ARG A 390 13.34 -23.86 -2.48
CA ARG A 390 14.06 -23.62 -3.72
C ARG A 390 13.19 -23.97 -4.92
N VAL A 391 13.48 -23.41 -6.06
CA VAL A 391 12.79 -23.76 -7.32
C VAL A 391 12.86 -25.25 -7.60
N SER A 392 13.99 -25.91 -7.29
CA SER A 392 14.15 -27.37 -7.43
C SER A 392 13.19 -28.21 -6.58
N ASP A 393 12.55 -27.64 -5.56
CA ASP A 393 11.60 -28.33 -4.70
C ASP A 393 10.18 -28.35 -5.28
N PHE A 394 9.93 -27.62 -6.36
CA PHE A 394 8.63 -27.58 -7.03
C PHE A 394 8.35 -28.80 -7.92
N GLU A 395 9.38 -29.62 -8.20
CA GLU A 395 9.30 -30.88 -8.95
C GLU A 395 8.70 -30.71 -10.36
N SER A 396 8.75 -29.49 -10.94
CA SER A 396 8.21 -29.18 -12.26
C SER A 396 8.81 -27.89 -12.81
N ASP A 397 9.04 -27.85 -14.13
CA ASP A 397 9.50 -26.65 -14.85
C ASP A 397 8.33 -25.68 -15.21
N ASP A 398 7.09 -26.06 -14.96
CA ASP A 398 5.94 -25.17 -15.16
C ASP A 398 6.06 -23.94 -14.27
N VAL A 399 5.94 -22.74 -14.85
CA VAL A 399 6.08 -21.47 -14.14
C VAL A 399 5.15 -21.34 -12.93
N LEU A 400 3.99 -22.02 -12.93
CA LEU A 400 3.02 -22.04 -11.84
C LEU A 400 3.27 -23.16 -10.82
N ALA A 401 4.36 -23.93 -10.94
CA ALA A 401 4.65 -25.05 -10.03
C ALA A 401 4.79 -24.59 -8.57
N GLY A 402 5.34 -23.41 -8.32
CA GLY A 402 5.40 -22.83 -6.97
C GLY A 402 4.04 -22.52 -6.36
N ILE A 403 3.05 -22.14 -7.17
CA ILE A 403 1.65 -21.96 -6.73
C ILE A 403 1.06 -23.33 -6.34
N ARG A 404 1.24 -24.34 -7.18
CA ARG A 404 0.77 -25.72 -6.90
C ARG A 404 1.42 -26.30 -5.65
N PHE A 405 2.70 -25.96 -5.41
CA PHE A 405 3.39 -26.31 -4.16
C PHE A 405 2.71 -25.67 -2.94
N GLN A 406 2.39 -24.38 -2.97
CA GLN A 406 1.65 -23.73 -1.89
C GLN A 406 0.28 -24.38 -1.67
N GLN A 407 -0.49 -24.62 -2.74
CA GLN A 407 -1.81 -25.23 -2.68
C GLN A 407 -1.79 -26.64 -2.08
N LYS A 408 -0.79 -27.44 -2.41
CA LYS A 408 -0.61 -28.78 -1.83
C LYS A 408 -0.60 -28.74 -0.30
N TYR A 409 0.20 -27.86 0.29
CA TYR A 409 0.34 -27.76 1.74
C TYR A 409 -0.83 -27.01 2.40
N GLU A 410 -1.48 -26.09 1.70
CA GLU A 410 -2.71 -25.45 2.18
C GLU A 410 -3.89 -26.42 2.25
N ARG A 411 -4.01 -27.36 1.28
CA ARG A 411 -5.01 -28.46 1.30
C ARG A 411 -4.71 -29.44 2.42
N LEU A 412 -3.47 -29.88 2.56
CA LEU A 412 -3.07 -30.75 3.67
C LEU A 412 -3.36 -30.10 5.03
N ALA A 413 -3.12 -28.79 5.17
CA ALA A 413 -3.46 -28.06 6.39
C ALA A 413 -4.97 -27.98 6.62
N PHE A 414 -5.77 -27.81 5.59
CA PHE A 414 -7.23 -27.82 5.68
C PHE A 414 -7.74 -29.19 6.15
N GLU A 415 -7.29 -30.29 5.54
CA GLU A 415 -7.65 -31.66 5.90
C GLU A 415 -7.22 -32.00 7.33
N ASN A 416 -5.95 -31.74 7.67
CA ASN A 416 -5.40 -31.99 9.01
C ASN A 416 -6.02 -31.10 10.09
N GLY A 417 -6.53 -29.93 9.74
CA GLY A 417 -7.29 -29.04 10.61
C GLY A 417 -8.73 -29.48 10.87
N GLY A 418 -9.23 -30.49 10.12
CA GLY A 418 -10.58 -31.05 10.28
C GLY A 418 -11.59 -30.54 9.25
N GLY A 419 -11.15 -29.93 8.14
CA GLY A 419 -12.01 -29.56 7.01
C GLY A 419 -12.96 -28.37 7.26
N ASN A 420 -12.62 -27.49 8.20
CA ASN A 420 -13.49 -26.39 8.64
C ASN A 420 -12.74 -25.04 8.78
N TYR A 421 -11.68 -24.84 7.99
CA TYR A 421 -10.79 -23.67 8.02
C TYR A 421 -10.07 -23.41 9.36
N LYS A 422 -10.11 -24.35 10.31
CA LYS A 422 -9.26 -24.29 11.49
C LYS A 422 -7.87 -24.82 11.15
N PRO A 423 -6.79 -24.07 11.37
CA PRO A 423 -5.46 -24.53 11.07
C PRO A 423 -5.06 -25.64 12.05
N PRO A 424 -4.30 -26.66 11.61
CA PRO A 424 -3.72 -27.63 12.53
C PRO A 424 -2.84 -26.93 13.54
N THR A 425 -3.01 -27.26 14.82
CA THR A 425 -2.38 -26.59 15.96
C THR A 425 -1.75 -27.62 16.89
N CYS A 426 -0.59 -27.29 17.44
CA CYS A 426 0.08 -28.09 18.47
C CYS A 426 0.84 -27.17 19.44
N THR A 427 1.37 -27.75 20.50
CA THR A 427 2.35 -27.08 21.36
C THR A 427 3.77 -27.23 20.81
N MET A 428 4.69 -26.35 21.24
CA MET A 428 6.11 -26.43 20.91
C MET A 428 6.73 -27.75 21.41
N GLY A 429 6.35 -28.21 22.60
CA GLY A 429 6.82 -29.48 23.14
C GLY A 429 6.44 -30.68 22.28
N GLU A 430 5.20 -30.71 21.77
CA GLU A 430 4.76 -31.73 20.81
C GLU A 430 5.52 -31.65 19.48
N PHE A 431 5.70 -30.45 18.95
CA PHE A 431 6.41 -30.22 17.69
C PHE A 431 7.87 -30.69 17.77
N LEU A 432 8.60 -30.28 18.81
CA LEU A 432 10.00 -30.65 19.00
C LEU A 432 10.21 -32.14 19.29
N SER A 433 9.26 -32.79 19.98
CA SER A 433 9.29 -34.23 20.26
C SER A 433 8.83 -35.12 19.12
N GLY A 434 8.32 -34.55 18.02
CA GLY A 434 7.80 -35.30 16.87
C GLY A 434 6.41 -35.90 17.09
N LYS A 435 5.63 -35.39 18.05
CA LYS A 435 4.26 -35.87 18.38
C LYS A 435 3.14 -35.01 17.78
N ALA A 436 3.48 -34.02 16.96
CA ALA A 436 2.56 -33.08 16.35
C ALA A 436 2.12 -33.54 14.94
N ASP A 437 1.59 -34.75 14.82
CA ASP A 437 1.35 -35.44 13.54
C ASP A 437 0.64 -34.56 12.50
N LYS A 438 -0.43 -33.85 12.90
CA LYS A 438 -1.23 -33.01 12.00
C LYS A 438 -0.47 -31.79 11.47
N VAL A 439 0.31 -31.11 12.34
CA VAL A 439 1.14 -29.97 11.98
C VAL A 439 2.29 -30.43 11.10
N ILE A 440 2.95 -31.52 11.46
CA ILE A 440 4.08 -32.10 10.72
C ILE A 440 3.64 -32.56 9.33
N ALA A 441 2.49 -33.23 9.20
CA ALA A 441 1.94 -33.67 7.93
C ALA A 441 1.53 -32.51 7.00
N SER A 442 1.37 -31.29 7.53
CA SER A 442 1.06 -30.09 6.77
C SER A 442 2.30 -29.33 6.30
N LEU A 443 3.50 -29.91 6.46
CA LEU A 443 4.78 -29.31 6.09
C LEU A 443 5.60 -30.23 5.19
N PRO A 444 6.45 -29.69 4.30
CA PRO A 444 7.50 -30.50 3.70
C PRO A 444 8.44 -31.05 4.77
N GLY A 445 8.86 -32.33 4.63
CA GLY A 445 9.77 -32.95 5.62
C GLY A 445 11.04 -32.16 5.87
N PHE A 446 11.65 -31.61 4.82
CA PHE A 446 12.85 -30.78 4.94
C PHE A 446 12.62 -29.48 5.74
N ALA A 447 11.42 -28.90 5.66
CA ALA A 447 11.07 -27.68 6.37
C ALA A 447 10.80 -27.98 7.86
N TYR A 448 10.09 -29.07 8.15
CA TYR A 448 9.90 -29.53 9.53
C TYR A 448 11.23 -29.77 10.24
N GLU A 449 12.14 -30.53 9.63
CA GLU A 449 13.47 -30.84 10.18
C GLU A 449 14.28 -29.57 10.44
N ALA A 450 14.32 -28.66 9.47
CA ALA A 450 15.04 -27.40 9.60
C ALA A 450 14.47 -26.49 10.70
N ILE A 451 13.14 -26.36 10.80
CA ILE A 451 12.49 -25.55 11.83
C ILE A 451 12.72 -26.16 13.22
N ARG A 452 12.57 -27.48 13.34
CA ARG A 452 12.82 -28.23 14.59
C ARG A 452 14.26 -28.02 15.11
N GLU A 453 15.26 -28.00 14.23
CA GLU A 453 16.64 -27.71 14.56
C GLU A 453 16.87 -26.24 14.94
N ALA A 454 16.18 -25.31 14.27
CA ALA A 454 16.36 -23.88 14.45
C ALA A 454 15.82 -23.36 15.79
N VAL A 455 14.67 -23.86 16.26
CA VAL A 455 13.98 -23.34 17.46
C VAL A 455 14.87 -23.36 18.71
N PRO A 456 15.57 -24.43 19.10
CA PRO A 456 16.47 -24.41 20.24
C PRO A 456 17.65 -23.45 20.06
N ASN A 457 18.04 -23.15 18.82
CA ASN A 457 19.08 -22.16 18.53
C ASN A 457 18.55 -20.71 18.64
N PHE A 458 17.26 -20.49 18.40
CA PHE A 458 16.60 -19.21 18.67
C PHE A 458 16.49 -18.95 20.17
N ALA A 459 16.23 -19.98 20.98
CA ALA A 459 16.18 -19.89 22.43
C ALA A 459 17.50 -19.42 23.08
N LYS A 460 18.65 -19.67 22.44
CA LYS A 460 19.93 -19.09 22.86
C LYS A 460 19.99 -17.57 22.74
N LYS A 461 19.18 -16.97 21.89
CA LYS A 461 19.09 -15.51 21.67
C LYS A 461 17.92 -14.89 22.42
N ILE A 462 16.81 -15.61 22.54
CA ILE A 462 15.57 -15.18 23.18
C ILE A 462 15.22 -16.25 24.20
N HIS A 463 15.56 -15.99 25.45
CA HIS A 463 15.36 -16.96 26.54
C HIS A 463 13.85 -17.32 26.66
N GLY A 464 13.55 -18.62 26.67
CA GLY A 464 12.19 -19.14 26.75
C GLY A 464 11.47 -19.22 25.38
N TYR A 465 12.17 -18.96 24.27
CA TYR A 465 11.60 -19.06 22.91
C TYR A 465 11.07 -20.46 22.59
N ASP A 466 11.72 -21.49 23.12
CA ASP A 466 11.38 -22.91 23.00
C ASP A 466 10.47 -23.41 24.13
N SER A 467 9.77 -22.51 24.81
CA SER A 467 8.81 -22.89 25.85
C SER A 467 7.87 -23.98 25.35
N PRO A 468 7.72 -25.10 26.07
CA PRO A 468 6.93 -26.24 25.60
C PRO A 468 5.44 -25.91 25.41
N ASP A 469 4.94 -24.87 26.08
CA ASP A 469 3.55 -24.42 26.02
C ASP A 469 3.28 -23.40 24.90
N ALA A 470 4.31 -22.91 24.21
CA ALA A 470 4.13 -22.02 23.07
C ALA A 470 3.29 -22.71 21.98
N LEU A 471 2.36 -21.97 21.38
CA LEU A 471 1.47 -22.54 20.36
C LEU A 471 2.08 -22.40 18.97
N ILE A 472 1.86 -23.44 18.16
CA ILE A 472 2.25 -23.50 16.76
C ILE A 472 1.01 -23.76 15.92
N LYS A 473 0.82 -22.98 14.86
CA LYS A 473 -0.24 -23.16 13.87
C LYS A 473 0.38 -23.29 12.47
N ALA A 474 -0.11 -24.23 11.68
CA ALA A 474 0.33 -24.45 10.30
C ALA A 474 -0.84 -24.23 9.33
N VAL A 475 -0.58 -23.87 8.12
CA VAL A 475 0.68 -23.64 7.42
C VAL A 475 0.80 -22.18 7.02
N GLU A 476 1.98 -21.59 7.09
CA GLU A 476 2.26 -20.27 6.52
C GLU A 476 2.99 -20.46 5.19
N THR A 477 2.31 -20.19 4.08
CA THR A 477 2.79 -20.41 2.71
C THR A 477 2.89 -19.12 1.89
N ARG A 478 2.15 -18.07 2.29
CA ARG A 478 1.94 -16.88 1.48
C ARG A 478 2.80 -15.70 1.93
N SER A 479 4.11 -15.96 2.13
CA SER A 479 5.09 -14.94 2.49
C SER A 479 5.60 -14.12 1.31
N SER A 480 5.48 -14.62 0.08
CA SER A 480 5.86 -13.96 -1.17
C SER A 480 5.27 -14.67 -2.38
N ALA A 481 5.23 -13.96 -3.54
CA ALA A 481 4.87 -14.60 -4.80
C ALA A 481 5.89 -15.69 -5.18
N PRO A 482 5.45 -16.87 -5.63
CA PRO A 482 6.32 -17.98 -6.05
C PRO A 482 6.81 -17.85 -7.50
N LEU A 483 6.52 -16.75 -8.14
CA LEU A 483 6.91 -16.45 -9.51
C LEU A 483 7.19 -14.95 -9.67
N ARG A 484 7.77 -14.61 -10.82
CA ARG A 484 7.92 -13.23 -11.28
C ARG A 484 7.38 -13.09 -12.68
N VAL A 485 6.60 -12.05 -12.93
CA VAL A 485 6.21 -11.61 -14.27
C VAL A 485 7.31 -10.68 -14.78
N ILE A 486 7.94 -11.05 -15.89
CA ILE A 486 9.13 -10.33 -16.38
C ILE A 486 8.71 -8.99 -16.99
N ARG A 487 9.48 -7.96 -16.65
CA ARG A 487 9.32 -6.62 -17.21
C ARG A 487 10.67 -6.03 -17.60
N ASP A 488 10.67 -5.20 -18.60
CA ASP A 488 11.82 -4.40 -18.98
C ASP A 488 12.14 -3.37 -17.88
N ARG A 489 13.42 -3.14 -17.60
CA ARG A 489 13.86 -2.25 -16.52
C ARG A 489 13.74 -0.77 -16.86
N GLU A 490 13.84 -0.42 -18.13
CA GLU A 490 13.81 0.96 -18.60
C GLU A 490 12.38 1.43 -18.81
N THR A 491 11.56 0.63 -19.50
CA THR A 491 10.18 0.98 -19.82
C THR A 491 9.18 0.60 -18.72
N GLY A 492 9.49 -0.38 -17.87
CA GLY A 492 8.57 -0.94 -16.88
C GLY A 492 7.53 -1.92 -17.46
N GLU A 493 7.48 -2.06 -18.78
CA GLU A 493 6.51 -2.91 -19.47
C GLU A 493 6.89 -4.40 -19.43
N SER A 494 5.90 -5.26 -19.65
CA SER A 494 6.13 -6.67 -19.93
C SER A 494 7.04 -6.80 -21.16
N THR A 495 8.01 -7.74 -21.10
CA THR A 495 8.93 -8.02 -22.20
C THR A 495 8.27 -8.59 -23.45
N THR A 496 7.06 -9.12 -23.33
CA THR A 496 6.33 -9.79 -24.42
C THR A 496 5.13 -9.00 -24.93
N ILE A 497 4.53 -8.15 -24.09
CA ILE A 497 3.30 -7.42 -24.43
C ILE A 497 3.45 -5.97 -23.99
N SER A 498 3.44 -5.07 -24.95
CA SER A 498 3.47 -3.63 -24.70
C SER A 498 2.14 -3.13 -24.13
N GLY A 499 2.20 -2.13 -23.25
CA GLY A 499 1.04 -1.57 -22.56
C GLY A 499 0.67 -2.27 -21.25
N ILE A 500 1.34 -3.37 -20.88
CA ILE A 500 1.16 -4.04 -19.59
C ILE A 500 2.36 -3.78 -18.71
N TYR A 501 2.11 -3.24 -17.51
CA TYR A 501 3.09 -2.87 -16.49
C TYR A 501 2.99 -3.79 -15.27
N PRO A 502 3.76 -4.89 -15.21
CA PRO A 502 3.77 -5.79 -14.05
C PRO A 502 4.29 -5.08 -12.80
N ALA A 503 3.52 -5.09 -11.70
CA ALA A 503 3.81 -4.30 -10.52
C ALA A 503 3.60 -5.04 -9.19
N GLY A 504 4.34 -4.63 -8.19
CA GLY A 504 4.13 -5.01 -6.80
C GLY A 504 4.53 -6.43 -6.44
N GLU A 505 3.92 -6.92 -5.36
CA GLU A 505 4.26 -8.21 -4.77
C GLU A 505 3.82 -9.40 -5.62
N GLY A 506 2.65 -9.31 -6.24
CA GLY A 506 2.14 -10.37 -7.11
C GLY A 506 3.04 -10.63 -8.32
N CYS A 507 3.57 -9.59 -8.92
CA CYS A 507 4.52 -9.70 -10.03
C CYS A 507 5.97 -9.96 -9.58
N GLY A 508 6.23 -10.14 -8.28
CA GLY A 508 7.53 -10.55 -7.74
C GLY A 508 8.53 -9.42 -7.52
N TYR A 509 8.09 -8.15 -7.48
CA TYR A 509 8.96 -6.96 -7.35
C TYR A 509 8.93 -6.30 -5.98
N ALA A 510 8.01 -6.70 -5.11
CA ALA A 510 7.88 -6.17 -3.75
C ALA A 510 7.65 -7.29 -2.74
N GLY A 511 7.72 -6.97 -1.45
CA GLY A 511 7.49 -7.93 -0.36
C GLY A 511 6.95 -7.23 0.89
N GLY A 512 5.99 -6.32 0.75
CA GLY A 512 5.34 -5.60 1.85
C GLY A 512 4.78 -4.26 1.42
N ILE A 513 4.03 -3.59 2.30
CA ILE A 513 3.23 -2.38 2.03
C ILE A 513 4.07 -1.29 1.35
N THR A 514 5.15 -0.85 1.99
CA THR A 514 5.96 0.26 1.49
C THR A 514 6.67 -0.06 0.17
N SER A 515 7.23 -1.27 0.03
CA SER A 515 7.89 -1.65 -1.22
C SER A 515 6.90 -1.80 -2.38
N ALA A 516 5.69 -2.30 -2.11
CA ALA A 516 4.63 -2.39 -3.11
C ALA A 516 4.12 -1.00 -3.52
N ALA A 517 3.94 -0.09 -2.56
CA ALA A 517 3.58 1.30 -2.83
C ALA A 517 4.63 2.01 -3.71
N CYS A 518 5.92 1.90 -3.35
CA CYS A 518 7.01 2.48 -4.14
C CYS A 518 7.09 1.90 -5.56
N ASP A 519 6.85 0.60 -5.71
CA ASP A 519 6.86 -0.04 -7.04
C ASP A 519 5.66 0.42 -7.87
N GLY A 520 4.48 0.59 -7.26
CA GLY A 520 3.31 1.17 -7.90
C GLY A 520 3.56 2.58 -8.44
N ILE A 521 4.19 3.45 -7.64
CA ILE A 521 4.58 4.79 -8.07
C ILE A 521 5.52 4.71 -9.27
N LYS A 522 6.55 3.86 -9.22
CA LYS A 522 7.50 3.71 -10.34
C LYS A 522 6.84 3.26 -11.62
N GLN A 523 5.89 2.32 -11.55
CA GLN A 523 5.20 1.86 -12.75
C GLN A 523 4.24 2.94 -13.29
N ALA A 524 3.63 3.73 -12.42
CA ALA A 524 2.86 4.90 -12.82
C ALA A 524 3.75 5.96 -13.48
N ASP A 525 4.93 6.25 -12.91
CA ASP A 525 5.91 7.17 -13.49
C ASP A 525 6.33 6.69 -14.90
N LYS A 526 6.59 5.38 -15.09
CA LYS A 526 6.94 4.80 -16.40
C LYS A 526 5.81 4.92 -17.42
N LEU A 527 4.57 4.73 -16.99
CA LEU A 527 3.40 4.94 -17.84
C LEU A 527 3.27 6.43 -18.24
N ILE A 528 3.44 7.36 -17.30
CA ILE A 528 3.43 8.80 -17.56
C ILE A 528 4.56 9.19 -18.53
N GLU A 529 5.78 8.70 -18.32
CA GLU A 529 6.94 8.97 -19.20
C GLU A 529 6.73 8.49 -20.65
N ARG A 530 5.81 7.55 -20.89
CA ARG A 530 5.46 7.06 -22.23
C ARG A 530 4.33 7.85 -22.87
N PHE A 531 3.23 8.04 -22.14
CA PHE A 531 2.00 8.59 -22.71
C PHE A 531 1.89 10.09 -22.49
N MET A 532 1.27 10.78 -23.47
CA MET A 532 0.88 12.18 -23.30
C MET A 532 -0.05 12.33 -22.09
N GLU A 533 0.09 13.43 -21.38
CA GLU A 533 -0.93 13.84 -20.43
C GLU A 533 -2.29 13.82 -21.16
N PRO A 534 -3.30 13.10 -20.64
CA PRO A 534 -4.62 13.13 -21.25
C PRO A 534 -5.05 14.59 -21.30
N LEU A 535 -5.30 15.09 -22.48
CA LEU A 535 -5.87 16.43 -22.64
C LEU A 535 -7.04 16.51 -21.68
N MET A 536 -6.93 17.35 -20.66
CA MET A 536 -8.09 17.75 -19.86
C MET A 536 -9.18 18.00 -20.86
N CYS A 537 -10.38 17.45 -20.67
CA CYS A 537 -11.50 17.60 -21.59
C CYS A 537 -11.37 18.92 -22.32
N THR A 538 -11.16 18.91 -23.63
CA THR A 538 -11.02 20.16 -24.35
C THR A 538 -12.28 20.97 -24.09
N ALA A 539 -12.19 22.27 -24.14
CA ALA A 539 -13.40 23.09 -24.03
C ALA A 539 -14.50 22.59 -24.97
N ASP A 540 -14.13 22.11 -26.19
CA ASP A 540 -15.06 21.54 -27.16
C ASP A 540 -15.71 20.24 -26.67
N GLU A 541 -15.00 19.35 -25.97
CA GLU A 541 -15.59 18.15 -25.38
C GLU A 541 -16.57 18.48 -24.26
N LEU A 542 -16.24 19.46 -23.42
CA LEU A 542 -17.14 19.94 -22.37
C LEU A 542 -18.38 20.60 -22.95
N PHE A 543 -18.24 21.39 -24.01
CA PHE A 543 -19.41 21.92 -24.76
C PHE A 543 -20.24 20.81 -25.39
N ASN A 544 -19.62 19.75 -25.91
CA ASN A 544 -20.33 18.60 -26.45
C ASN A 544 -21.07 17.81 -25.35
N GLN A 545 -20.52 17.68 -24.14
CA GLN A 545 -21.24 17.11 -23.00
C GLN A 545 -22.48 17.93 -22.64
N ILE A 546 -22.39 19.27 -22.61
CA ILE A 546 -23.58 20.14 -22.42
C ILE A 546 -24.64 19.88 -23.50
N LYS A 547 -24.22 19.78 -24.77
CA LYS A 547 -25.15 19.47 -25.88
C LYS A 547 -25.80 18.09 -25.71
N GLN A 548 -25.05 17.07 -25.31
CA GLN A 548 -25.58 15.72 -25.04
C GLN A 548 -26.57 15.72 -23.87
N LEU A 549 -26.28 16.41 -22.78
CA LEU A 549 -27.22 16.56 -21.67
C LEU A 549 -28.52 17.21 -22.18
N SER A 550 -28.43 18.28 -22.98
CA SER A 550 -29.62 18.95 -23.51
C SER A 550 -30.50 18.03 -24.38
N THR A 551 -29.92 17.11 -25.16
CA THR A 551 -30.69 16.17 -25.99
C THR A 551 -31.44 15.11 -25.17
N ASN A 552 -31.02 14.84 -23.97
CA ASN A 552 -31.59 13.83 -23.07
C ASN A 552 -32.43 14.45 -21.93
N ILE A 553 -32.72 15.74 -21.99
CA ILE A 553 -33.46 16.48 -20.95
C ILE A 553 -34.93 16.09 -20.92
N THR A 554 -35.47 15.89 -19.74
CA THR A 554 -36.88 15.62 -19.43
C THR A 554 -37.31 16.47 -18.24
N GLU A 555 -38.61 16.64 -18.01
CA GLU A 555 -39.08 17.35 -16.82
C GLU A 555 -38.58 16.70 -15.51
N GLU A 556 -38.47 15.38 -15.49
CA GLU A 556 -38.03 14.61 -14.33
C GLU A 556 -36.54 14.82 -13.99
N ASN A 557 -35.67 14.91 -15.01
CA ASN A 557 -34.23 15.04 -14.82
C ASN A 557 -33.70 16.49 -14.90
N TYR A 558 -34.58 17.46 -15.20
CA TYR A 558 -34.24 18.86 -15.48
C TYR A 558 -33.32 19.47 -14.41
N HIS A 559 -33.71 19.35 -13.13
CA HIS A 559 -32.93 19.91 -12.03
C HIS A 559 -31.56 19.25 -11.86
N ALA A 560 -31.51 17.94 -11.97
CA ALA A 560 -30.24 17.18 -11.86
C ALA A 560 -29.28 17.54 -13.00
N TYR A 561 -29.79 17.63 -14.23
CA TYR A 561 -29.00 18.00 -15.41
C TYR A 561 -28.60 19.47 -15.40
N ASN A 562 -29.40 20.35 -14.81
CA ASN A 562 -29.05 21.75 -14.62
C ASN A 562 -27.82 21.90 -13.72
N MET A 563 -27.75 21.16 -12.61
CA MET A 563 -26.56 21.11 -11.73
C MET A 563 -25.34 20.56 -12.47
N GLN A 564 -25.49 19.47 -13.23
CA GLN A 564 -24.39 18.90 -14.03
C GLN A 564 -23.89 19.88 -15.09
N GLY A 565 -24.78 20.56 -15.79
CA GLY A 565 -24.44 21.60 -16.78
C GLY A 565 -23.68 22.76 -16.15
N TYR A 566 -24.10 23.20 -14.95
CA TYR A 566 -23.43 24.23 -14.18
C TYR A 566 -21.98 23.82 -13.81
N ASP A 567 -21.78 22.59 -13.31
CA ASP A 567 -20.46 22.05 -12.98
C ASP A 567 -19.55 21.96 -14.23
N ILE A 568 -20.10 21.59 -15.37
CA ILE A 568 -19.36 21.57 -16.64
C ILE A 568 -18.96 23.00 -17.07
N LEU A 569 -19.82 23.99 -16.90
CA LEU A 569 -19.47 25.39 -17.18
C LEU A 569 -18.37 25.93 -16.27
N ILE A 570 -18.32 25.52 -14.99
CA ILE A 570 -17.21 25.85 -14.09
C ILE A 570 -15.90 25.29 -14.67
N LYS A 571 -15.89 24.04 -15.10
CA LYS A 571 -14.71 23.42 -15.72
C LYS A 571 -14.27 24.14 -17.00
N ILE A 572 -15.22 24.60 -17.83
CA ILE A 572 -14.92 25.40 -19.02
C ILE A 572 -14.23 26.72 -18.64
N LYS A 573 -14.69 27.39 -17.59
CA LYS A 573 -14.02 28.60 -17.07
C LYS A 573 -12.61 28.28 -16.54
N GLU A 574 -12.41 27.19 -15.81
CA GLU A 574 -11.11 26.73 -15.31
C GLU A 574 -10.12 26.49 -16.44
N LEU A 575 -10.58 26.06 -17.62
CA LEU A 575 -9.79 25.98 -18.85
C LEU A 575 -9.47 27.36 -19.47
N ARG A 576 -9.78 28.45 -18.77
CA ARG A 576 -9.57 29.85 -19.20
C ARG A 576 -10.26 30.21 -20.52
N VAL A 577 -11.37 29.56 -20.82
CA VAL A 577 -12.24 29.96 -21.96
C VAL A 577 -12.85 31.33 -21.65
N ALA A 578 -12.69 32.26 -22.57
CA ALA A 578 -13.29 33.60 -22.40
C ALA A 578 -14.82 33.52 -22.34
N GLN A 579 -15.43 34.34 -21.49
CA GLN A 579 -16.90 34.43 -21.34
C GLN A 579 -17.62 34.54 -22.68
N GLU A 580 -17.17 35.48 -23.52
CA GLU A 580 -17.75 35.74 -24.86
C GLU A 580 -17.66 34.52 -25.78
N GLN A 581 -16.56 33.79 -25.72
CA GLN A 581 -16.37 32.56 -26.49
C GLN A 581 -17.34 31.46 -26.02
N ALA A 582 -17.42 31.23 -24.69
CA ALA A 582 -18.34 30.24 -24.10
C ALA A 582 -19.80 30.57 -24.47
N TYR A 583 -20.20 31.83 -24.32
CA TYR A 583 -21.51 32.31 -24.68
C TYR A 583 -21.82 32.08 -26.17
N ASN A 584 -20.93 32.50 -27.07
CA ASN A 584 -21.15 32.39 -28.52
C ASN A 584 -21.28 30.92 -28.99
N ILE A 585 -20.56 29.98 -28.39
CA ILE A 585 -20.66 28.55 -28.73
C ILE A 585 -22.07 28.00 -28.37
N LEU A 586 -22.53 28.25 -27.15
CA LEU A 586 -23.84 27.76 -26.71
C LEU A 586 -25.00 28.54 -27.34
N PHE A 587 -24.84 29.84 -27.59
CA PHE A 587 -25.84 30.65 -28.23
C PHE A 587 -26.10 30.23 -29.70
N ARG A 588 -25.05 29.87 -30.44
CA ARG A 588 -25.20 29.28 -31.79
C ARG A 588 -25.94 27.95 -31.73
N TYR A 589 -25.66 27.10 -30.75
CA TYR A 589 -26.35 25.84 -30.56
C TYR A 589 -27.83 26.07 -30.19
N HIS A 590 -28.12 26.95 -29.24
CA HIS A 590 -29.46 27.36 -28.84
C HIS A 590 -30.30 27.81 -30.02
N ASN A 591 -29.76 28.65 -30.91
CA ASN A 591 -30.47 29.18 -32.06
C ASN A 591 -30.81 28.13 -33.12
N ASN A 592 -30.11 27.01 -33.13
CA ASN A 592 -30.36 25.88 -34.02
C ASN A 592 -31.38 24.86 -33.45
N LEU A 593 -31.82 25.03 -32.20
CA LEU A 593 -32.82 24.17 -31.58
C LEU A 593 -34.23 24.69 -31.86
N ALA A 594 -35.17 23.77 -32.14
CA ALA A 594 -36.59 24.08 -32.15
C ALA A 594 -37.06 24.46 -30.73
N ASP A 595 -38.17 25.20 -30.62
CA ASP A 595 -38.74 25.54 -29.32
C ASP A 595 -39.15 24.27 -28.57
N SER A 596 -38.43 23.99 -27.50
CA SER A 596 -38.49 22.73 -26.76
C SER A 596 -37.85 22.91 -25.39
N LEU A 597 -38.04 21.91 -24.53
CA LEU A 597 -37.38 21.83 -23.20
C LEU A 597 -35.85 21.91 -23.31
N ASN A 598 -35.28 21.32 -24.37
CA ASN A 598 -33.84 21.35 -24.65
C ASN A 598 -33.35 22.80 -24.85
N LYS A 599 -34.08 23.57 -25.61
CA LYS A 599 -33.76 24.98 -25.90
C LYS A 599 -33.85 25.83 -24.63
N GLN A 600 -34.88 25.61 -23.82
CA GLN A 600 -35.05 26.29 -22.54
C GLN A 600 -33.90 25.98 -21.60
N TRP A 601 -33.50 24.71 -21.51
CA TRP A 601 -32.38 24.29 -20.67
C TRP A 601 -31.01 24.90 -21.09
N ILE A 602 -30.79 25.02 -22.41
CA ILE A 602 -29.57 25.72 -22.91
C ILE A 602 -29.67 27.23 -22.61
N ALA A 603 -30.85 27.83 -22.57
CA ALA A 603 -31.00 29.23 -22.14
C ALA A 603 -30.58 29.41 -20.67
N ASP A 604 -30.93 28.49 -19.78
CA ASP A 604 -30.45 28.51 -18.37
C ASP A 604 -28.92 28.43 -18.29
N MET A 605 -28.28 27.63 -19.15
CA MET A 605 -26.79 27.57 -19.21
C MET A 605 -26.19 28.90 -19.68
N LEU A 606 -26.83 29.59 -20.64
CA LEU A 606 -26.40 30.92 -21.06
C LEU A 606 -26.58 31.97 -19.96
N ASP A 607 -27.61 31.86 -19.13
CA ASP A 607 -27.84 32.76 -17.99
C ASP A 607 -26.71 32.65 -16.94
N TYR A 608 -26.18 31.45 -16.68
CA TYR A 608 -25.01 31.27 -15.82
C TYR A 608 -23.73 31.87 -16.42
N ILE A 609 -23.63 31.98 -17.75
CA ILE A 609 -22.48 32.58 -18.42
C ILE A 609 -22.59 34.11 -18.45
N CYS A 610 -23.78 34.67 -18.74
CA CYS A 610 -23.97 36.12 -18.91
C CYS A 610 -24.33 36.85 -17.61
N GLY A 611 -24.64 36.12 -16.53
CA GLY A 611 -24.98 36.69 -15.23
C GLY A 611 -26.46 37.08 -15.06
N TRP A 612 -27.36 36.54 -15.90
CA TRP A 612 -28.82 36.71 -15.75
C TRP A 612 -29.40 35.68 -14.78
N CYS A 613 -28.62 35.36 -13.76
CA CYS A 613 -28.95 34.41 -12.71
C CYS A 613 -28.71 35.05 -11.33
N ALA A 614 -29.02 34.31 -10.26
CA ALA A 614 -28.65 34.74 -8.90
C ALA A 614 -27.15 35.05 -8.83
N PRO A 615 -26.71 36.14 -8.17
CA PRO A 615 -25.30 36.56 -8.17
C PRO A 615 -24.29 35.47 -7.77
N GLU A 616 -24.69 34.60 -6.86
CA GLU A 616 -23.87 33.46 -6.39
C GLU A 616 -23.71 32.33 -7.43
N LYS A 617 -24.56 32.32 -8.47
CA LYS A 617 -24.51 31.35 -9.57
C LYS A 617 -23.83 31.89 -10.83
N TYR A 618 -23.44 33.16 -10.84
CA TYR A 618 -22.75 33.76 -11.98
C TYR A 618 -21.30 33.25 -12.09
N ILE A 619 -21.03 32.39 -13.06
CA ILE A 619 -19.76 31.65 -13.18
C ILE A 619 -18.62 32.59 -13.59
N TRP A 620 -18.81 33.53 -14.53
CA TRP A 620 -17.74 34.45 -14.97
C TRP A 620 -17.69 35.77 -14.20
N GLY A 621 -18.45 35.92 -13.13
CA GLY A 621 -18.35 37.07 -12.23
C GLY A 621 -16.96 37.20 -11.61
N ASN A 622 -16.50 38.43 -11.41
CA ASN A 622 -15.21 38.70 -10.79
C ASN A 622 -15.16 38.13 -9.39
N SER A 623 -14.12 37.30 -9.11
CA SER A 623 -13.77 36.80 -7.79
C SER A 623 -12.96 37.84 -6.97
N GLU A 624 -13.21 39.17 -7.19
CA GLU A 624 -12.67 40.24 -6.38
C GLU A 624 -13.82 41.09 -5.83
N LYS A 625 -14.32 40.69 -4.67
CA LYS A 625 -14.83 41.62 -3.64
C LYS A 625 -14.59 41.04 -2.27
#